data_9f73c04ce31d569ca72d0db996c382dd
#
_entry.id   9f73c04ce31d569ca72d0db996c382dd
#
_cell.length_a   1.000
_cell.length_b   1.000
_cell.length_c   1.000
_cell.angle_alpha   90.00
_cell.angle_beta   90.00
_cell.angle_gamma   90.00
#
_symmetry.space_group_name_H-M   'P 1'
#
loop_
_entity.id
_entity.type
_entity.pdbx_description
1 polymer ?
#
loop_
_entity_poly.entity_id
_entity_poly.type
_entity_poly.pdbx_seq_one_letter_code
_entity_poly.pdbx_strand_id
1 'polypeptide(L)'
;DRIAELERSIERKERERDERRQRAGALAESVKIAGLPPVTDAASFARVRARAHELAGELDAEQSHLDNARTDLLVEQRTLRSEGEGIGREIRSLEHRESNIDVHSLRVREALAEGIGVPETELPFVGELVQVGAEHHDWRGASERVLRGFALSVLVPAQHYEAAASWVNARHLGGRLVYYRVPARFVRDDAPLAGGRVLADLLEVRPGPHQSWLRSQLRHRRANHVCVDSIAELLQQRALAVTQDGQVRNGDRHEKDDRFAI
;
A
#
# COMPACT_ATOMS: atom_id res chain seq x y z
N ASP A 1 -22.22 89.43 -23.39
CA ASP A 1 -21.31 88.59 -22.59
C ASP A 1 -22.02 87.75 -21.58
N ARG A 2 -23.05 88.23 -20.87
CA ARG A 2 -23.74 87.49 -19.80
C ARG A 2 -24.62 86.30 -20.34
N ILE A 3 -25.17 86.45 -21.58
CA ILE A 3 -25.93 85.37 -22.23
C ILE A 3 -25.00 84.20 -22.55
N ALA A 4 -23.86 84.44 -23.15
CA ALA A 4 -22.85 83.38 -23.48
C ALA A 4 -22.27 82.73 -22.29
N GLU A 5 -22.22 83.38 -21.13
CA GLU A 5 -21.75 82.80 -19.86
C GLU A 5 -22.85 81.89 -19.27
N LEU A 6 -24.13 82.29 -19.34
CA LEU A 6 -25.23 81.48 -18.91
C LEU A 6 -25.41 80.21 -19.79
N GLU A 7 -25.25 80.32 -21.09
CA GLU A 7 -25.30 79.21 -22.04
C GLU A 7 -24.21 78.18 -21.74
N ARG A 8 -22.99 78.62 -21.52
CA ARG A 8 -21.90 77.74 -21.11
C ARG A 8 -22.16 77.05 -19.72
N SER A 9 -22.79 77.78 -18.78
CA SER A 9 -23.18 77.27 -17.50
C SER A 9 -24.28 76.20 -17.62
N ILE A 10 -25.25 76.43 -18.49
CA ILE A 10 -26.34 75.48 -18.81
C ILE A 10 -25.73 74.20 -19.43
N GLU A 11 -24.91 74.31 -20.47
CA GLU A 11 -24.27 73.15 -21.09
C GLU A 11 -23.43 72.34 -20.14
N ARG A 12 -22.72 73.02 -19.21
CA ARG A 12 -21.93 72.30 -18.16
C ARG A 12 -22.87 71.54 -17.19
N LYS A 13 -23.94 72.17 -16.76
CA LYS A 13 -24.94 71.56 -15.87
C LYS A 13 -25.69 70.42 -16.53
N GLU A 14 -25.97 70.51 -17.80
CA GLU A 14 -26.57 69.42 -18.59
C GLU A 14 -25.63 68.24 -18.71
N ARG A 15 -24.36 68.45 -18.99
CA ARG A 15 -23.33 67.36 -18.97
C ARG A 15 -23.18 66.70 -17.60
N GLU A 16 -23.10 67.52 -16.52
CA GLU A 16 -23.01 66.97 -15.16
C GLU A 16 -24.27 66.15 -14.81
N ARG A 17 -25.46 66.58 -15.26
CA ARG A 17 -26.72 65.87 -15.07
C ARG A 17 -26.70 64.52 -15.78
N ASP A 18 -26.28 64.51 -17.04
CA ASP A 18 -26.28 63.32 -17.86
C ASP A 18 -25.24 62.30 -17.39
N GLU A 19 -24.08 62.73 -16.95
CA GLU A 19 -23.10 61.88 -16.29
C GLU A 19 -23.64 61.24 -14.99
N ARG A 20 -24.34 62.06 -14.17
CA ARG A 20 -24.97 61.54 -12.96
C ARG A 20 -26.06 60.53 -13.23
N ARG A 21 -26.90 60.77 -14.29
CA ARG A 21 -27.92 59.81 -14.74
C ARG A 21 -27.26 58.47 -15.18
N GLN A 22 -26.21 58.54 -15.93
CA GLN A 22 -25.49 57.34 -16.43
C GLN A 22 -24.92 56.57 -15.25
N ARG A 23 -24.26 57.23 -14.28
CA ARG A 23 -23.72 56.58 -13.09
C ARG A 23 -24.83 55.95 -12.21
N ALA A 24 -25.95 56.65 -12.03
CA ALA A 24 -27.09 56.13 -11.31
C ALA A 24 -27.71 54.91 -11.99
N GLY A 25 -27.80 54.92 -13.33
CA GLY A 25 -28.27 53.75 -14.09
C GLY A 25 -27.37 52.56 -13.97
N ALA A 26 -26.05 52.76 -14.07
CA ALA A 26 -25.07 51.69 -13.88
C ALA A 26 -25.11 51.09 -12.45
N LEU A 27 -25.23 51.94 -11.45
CA LEU A 27 -25.42 51.50 -10.06
C LEU A 27 -26.69 50.68 -9.87
N ALA A 28 -27.82 51.15 -10.40
CA ALA A 28 -29.10 50.45 -10.28
C ALA A 28 -29.05 49.06 -10.92
N GLU A 29 -28.37 48.91 -12.08
CA GLU A 29 -28.19 47.61 -12.72
C GLU A 29 -27.29 46.70 -11.87
N SER A 30 -26.16 47.19 -11.36
CA SER A 30 -25.28 46.42 -10.49
C SER A 30 -25.98 45.96 -9.21
N VAL A 31 -26.76 46.82 -8.58
CA VAL A 31 -27.53 46.48 -7.39
C VAL A 31 -28.58 45.39 -7.69
N LYS A 32 -29.23 45.46 -8.84
CA LYS A 32 -30.20 44.49 -9.33
C LYS A 32 -29.53 43.11 -9.55
N ILE A 33 -28.42 43.11 -10.26
CA ILE A 33 -27.64 41.88 -10.52
C ILE A 33 -27.19 41.21 -9.20
N ALA A 34 -26.76 42.00 -8.22
CA ALA A 34 -26.39 41.53 -6.89
C ALA A 34 -27.57 41.10 -5.98
N GLY A 35 -28.79 41.22 -6.47
CA GLY A 35 -29.99 40.89 -5.67
C GLY A 35 -30.22 41.81 -4.46
N LEU A 36 -29.63 43.03 -4.48
CA LEU A 36 -29.77 44.02 -3.42
C LEU A 36 -30.97 44.96 -3.64
N PRO A 37 -31.53 45.54 -2.52
CA PRO A 37 -32.64 46.47 -2.64
C PRO A 37 -32.29 47.71 -3.46
N PRO A 38 -33.24 48.33 -4.19
CA PRO A 38 -32.99 49.51 -4.98
C PRO A 38 -32.54 50.70 -4.15
N VAL A 39 -31.67 51.54 -4.69
CA VAL A 39 -31.19 52.78 -4.09
C VAL A 39 -32.11 53.91 -4.48
N THR A 40 -32.79 54.51 -3.50
CA THR A 40 -33.74 55.64 -3.69
C THR A 40 -33.28 56.95 -3.07
N ASP A 41 -32.43 56.85 -2.03
CA ASP A 41 -31.92 58.00 -1.26
C ASP A 41 -30.50 57.70 -0.68
N ALA A 42 -29.92 58.68 0.00
CA ALA A 42 -28.59 58.54 0.63
C ALA A 42 -28.55 57.46 1.73
N ALA A 43 -29.65 57.23 2.46
CA ALA A 43 -29.68 56.24 3.50
C ALA A 43 -29.75 54.81 2.91
N SER A 44 -30.57 54.59 1.87
CA SER A 44 -30.60 53.33 1.12
C SER A 44 -29.26 53.04 0.44
N PHE A 45 -28.60 54.01 -0.11
CA PHE A 45 -27.27 53.89 -0.68
C PHE A 45 -26.25 53.38 0.37
N ALA A 46 -26.24 54.01 1.58
CA ALA A 46 -25.33 53.60 2.65
C ALA A 46 -25.57 52.13 3.07
N ARG A 47 -26.85 51.72 3.20
CA ARG A 47 -27.21 50.33 3.55
C ARG A 47 -26.78 49.33 2.45
N VAL A 48 -27.07 49.66 1.18
CA VAL A 48 -26.70 48.79 0.06
C VAL A 48 -25.16 48.64 -0.03
N ARG A 49 -24.44 49.77 0.15
CA ARG A 49 -22.97 49.74 0.17
C ARG A 49 -22.43 48.87 1.30
N ALA A 50 -22.97 48.98 2.51
CA ALA A 50 -22.54 48.15 3.64
C ALA A 50 -22.79 46.68 3.38
N ARG A 51 -24.01 46.32 2.90
CA ARG A 51 -24.34 44.93 2.58
C ARG A 51 -23.51 44.36 1.41
N ALA A 52 -23.23 45.16 0.40
CA ALA A 52 -22.33 44.74 -0.70
C ALA A 52 -20.94 44.44 -0.18
N HIS A 53 -20.45 45.19 0.79
CA HIS A 53 -19.12 44.96 1.39
C HIS A 53 -19.08 43.69 2.23
N GLU A 54 -20.14 43.43 3.02
CA GLU A 54 -20.33 42.21 3.77
C GLU A 54 -20.35 40.98 2.84
N LEU A 55 -21.18 41.03 1.77
CA LEU A 55 -21.31 39.97 0.80
C LEU A 55 -19.97 39.68 0.09
N ALA A 56 -19.21 40.72 -0.25
CA ALA A 56 -17.87 40.53 -0.83
C ALA A 56 -16.94 39.77 0.14
N GLY A 57 -16.95 40.12 1.41
CA GLY A 57 -16.17 39.38 2.44
C GLY A 57 -16.64 37.94 2.65
N GLU A 58 -17.96 37.71 2.64
CA GLU A 58 -18.53 36.35 2.72
C GLU A 58 -18.10 35.48 1.52
N LEU A 59 -18.15 36.06 0.30
CA LEU A 59 -17.73 35.36 -0.94
C LEU A 59 -16.23 35.08 -0.98
N ASP A 60 -15.39 36.02 -0.57
CA ASP A 60 -13.93 35.84 -0.48
C ASP A 60 -13.56 34.73 0.53
N ALA A 61 -14.26 34.67 1.67
CA ALA A 61 -14.07 33.63 2.67
C ALA A 61 -14.49 32.26 2.11
N GLU A 62 -15.66 32.16 1.45
CA GLU A 62 -16.14 30.92 0.85
C GLU A 62 -15.24 30.45 -0.27
N GLN A 63 -14.78 31.35 -1.14
CA GLN A 63 -13.82 31.03 -2.19
C GLN A 63 -12.54 30.47 -1.61
N SER A 64 -11.98 31.11 -0.57
CA SER A 64 -10.79 30.64 0.11
C SER A 64 -10.97 29.24 0.73
N HIS A 65 -12.13 28.99 1.34
CA HIS A 65 -12.49 27.68 1.88
C HIS A 65 -12.54 26.60 0.78
N LEU A 66 -13.21 26.91 -0.34
CA LEU A 66 -13.31 25.99 -1.48
C LEU A 66 -11.95 25.71 -2.13
N ASP A 67 -11.10 26.71 -2.29
CA ASP A 67 -9.74 26.56 -2.82
C ASP A 67 -8.85 25.69 -1.92
N ASN A 68 -8.95 25.84 -0.61
CA ASN A 68 -8.28 24.97 0.36
C ASN A 68 -8.78 23.53 0.26
N ALA A 69 -10.09 23.32 0.32
CA ALA A 69 -10.69 21.99 0.19
C ALA A 69 -10.31 21.30 -1.13
N ARG A 70 -10.29 22.05 -2.24
CA ARG A 70 -9.84 21.55 -3.53
C ARG A 70 -8.37 21.12 -3.50
N THR A 71 -7.53 21.91 -2.84
CA THR A 71 -6.10 21.58 -2.71
C THR A 71 -5.89 20.30 -1.92
N ASP A 72 -6.59 20.13 -0.80
CA ASP A 72 -6.53 18.93 0.04
C ASP A 72 -6.98 17.69 -0.73
N LEU A 73 -8.08 17.77 -1.45
CA LEU A 73 -8.59 16.68 -2.29
C LEU A 73 -7.62 16.31 -3.42
N LEU A 74 -6.93 17.30 -4.01
CA LEU A 74 -5.91 17.03 -5.05
C LEU A 74 -4.67 16.32 -4.49
N VAL A 75 -4.29 16.63 -3.25
CA VAL A 75 -3.19 15.93 -2.56
C VAL A 75 -3.60 14.49 -2.27
N GLU A 76 -4.77 14.27 -1.71
CA GLU A 76 -5.31 12.94 -1.42
C GLU A 76 -5.43 12.10 -2.70
N GLN A 77 -5.99 12.66 -3.77
CA GLN A 77 -6.09 11.99 -5.07
C GLN A 77 -4.72 11.53 -5.60
N ARG A 78 -3.68 12.38 -5.49
CA ARG A 78 -2.33 12.02 -5.93
C ARG A 78 -1.75 10.89 -5.12
N THR A 79 -1.95 10.90 -3.80
CA THR A 79 -1.49 9.84 -2.90
C THR A 79 -2.15 8.51 -3.25
N LEU A 80 -3.49 8.48 -3.33
CA LEU A 80 -4.25 7.28 -3.67
C LEU A 80 -3.90 6.74 -5.07
N ARG A 81 -3.66 7.63 -6.03
CA ARG A 81 -3.23 7.23 -7.37
C ARG A 81 -1.85 6.57 -7.35
N SER A 82 -0.90 7.15 -6.62
CA SER A 82 0.45 6.59 -6.48
C SER A 82 0.44 5.22 -5.80
N GLU A 83 -0.36 5.06 -4.76
CA GLU A 83 -0.57 3.77 -4.08
C GLU A 83 -1.20 2.74 -5.01
N GLY A 84 -2.26 3.12 -5.73
CA GLY A 84 -2.93 2.26 -6.71
C GLY A 84 -2.01 1.81 -7.85
N GLU A 85 -1.16 2.70 -8.35
CA GLU A 85 -0.15 2.34 -9.36
C GLU A 85 0.92 1.39 -8.79
N GLY A 86 1.29 1.56 -7.51
CA GLY A 86 2.19 0.65 -6.78
C GLY A 86 1.60 -0.76 -6.69
N ILE A 87 0.38 -0.87 -6.18
CA ILE A 87 -0.35 -2.14 -6.07
C ILE A 87 -0.55 -2.79 -7.44
N GLY A 88 -0.93 -2.01 -8.46
CA GLY A 88 -1.11 -2.53 -9.82
C GLY A 88 0.18 -3.09 -10.44
N ARG A 89 1.35 -2.50 -10.13
CA ARG A 89 2.66 -3.06 -10.54
C ARG A 89 2.93 -4.39 -9.81
N GLU A 90 2.63 -4.46 -8.51
CA GLU A 90 2.83 -5.68 -7.73
C GLU A 90 1.92 -6.82 -8.23
N ILE A 91 0.62 -6.54 -8.46
CA ILE A 91 -0.31 -7.53 -9.02
C ILE A 91 0.23 -8.09 -10.34
N ARG A 92 0.55 -7.24 -11.32
CA ARG A 92 1.10 -7.68 -12.61
C ARG A 92 2.39 -8.48 -12.45
N SER A 93 3.21 -8.10 -11.48
CA SER A 93 4.44 -8.82 -11.17
C SER A 93 4.17 -10.22 -10.62
N LEU A 94 3.16 -10.38 -9.76
CA LEU A 94 2.74 -11.67 -9.20
C LEU A 94 2.06 -12.57 -10.25
N GLU A 95 1.21 -12.01 -11.11
CA GLU A 95 0.52 -12.73 -12.20
C GLU A 95 1.48 -13.37 -13.21
N HIS A 96 2.66 -12.77 -13.42
CA HIS A 96 3.66 -13.26 -14.36
C HIS A 96 4.74 -14.17 -13.73
N ARG A 97 4.58 -14.54 -12.45
CA ARG A 97 5.55 -15.35 -11.72
C ARG A 97 5.01 -16.70 -11.34
N GLU A 98 5.89 -17.68 -11.41
CA GLU A 98 5.66 -19.01 -10.83
C GLU A 98 5.71 -19.01 -9.28
N SER A 99 6.08 -17.89 -8.63
CA SER A 99 6.20 -17.77 -7.18
C SER A 99 5.65 -16.44 -6.64
N ASN A 100 4.99 -16.48 -5.47
CA ASN A 100 4.45 -15.33 -4.73
C ASN A 100 5.52 -14.53 -3.95
N ILE A 101 6.76 -14.48 -4.43
CA ILE A 101 7.86 -13.75 -3.80
C ILE A 101 7.82 -12.29 -4.25
N ASP A 102 7.84 -11.36 -3.30
CA ASP A 102 7.76 -9.92 -3.58
C ASP A 102 8.96 -9.38 -4.36
N VAL A 103 8.73 -8.26 -5.09
CA VAL A 103 9.74 -7.65 -5.97
C VAL A 103 11.00 -7.23 -5.22
N HIS A 104 10.84 -6.76 -3.98
CA HIS A 104 11.97 -6.31 -3.18
C HIS A 104 12.90 -7.48 -2.84
N SER A 105 12.34 -8.59 -2.36
CA SER A 105 13.09 -9.83 -2.06
C SER A 105 13.83 -10.36 -3.28
N LEU A 106 13.21 -10.34 -4.47
CA LEU A 106 13.86 -10.76 -5.71
C LEU A 106 15.03 -9.85 -6.07
N ARG A 107 14.87 -8.52 -5.98
CA ARG A 107 15.97 -7.57 -6.25
C ARG A 107 17.13 -7.74 -5.27
N VAL A 108 16.84 -8.01 -3.99
CA VAL A 108 17.88 -8.26 -2.99
C VAL A 108 18.64 -9.54 -3.32
N ARG A 109 17.96 -10.62 -3.76
CA ARG A 109 18.61 -11.86 -4.22
C ARG A 109 19.46 -11.61 -5.46
N GLU A 110 18.94 -10.93 -6.47
CA GLU A 110 19.67 -10.56 -7.70
C GLU A 110 20.95 -9.79 -7.36
N ALA A 111 20.85 -8.74 -6.54
CA ALA A 111 21.99 -7.96 -6.10
C ALA A 111 23.01 -8.78 -5.28
N LEU A 112 22.52 -9.72 -4.45
CA LEU A 112 23.38 -10.64 -3.71
C LEU A 112 24.12 -11.57 -4.67
N ALA A 113 23.43 -12.19 -5.62
CA ALA A 113 23.99 -13.11 -6.61
C ALA A 113 25.07 -12.42 -7.46
N GLU A 114 24.76 -11.23 -7.98
CA GLU A 114 25.75 -10.39 -8.70
C GLU A 114 26.94 -10.03 -7.82
N GLY A 115 26.70 -9.62 -6.58
CA GLY A 115 27.72 -9.16 -5.65
C GLY A 115 28.69 -10.25 -5.20
N ILE A 116 28.30 -11.52 -5.24
CA ILE A 116 29.18 -12.67 -4.93
C ILE A 116 29.59 -13.46 -6.17
N GLY A 117 29.16 -13.02 -7.37
CA GLY A 117 29.57 -13.60 -8.64
C GLY A 117 29.00 -14.98 -8.96
N VAL A 118 27.75 -15.25 -8.55
CA VAL A 118 27.05 -16.52 -8.84
C VAL A 118 25.73 -16.25 -9.58
N PRO A 119 25.20 -17.20 -10.36
CA PRO A 119 23.89 -17.06 -10.95
C PRO A 119 22.81 -17.15 -9.87
N GLU A 120 21.69 -16.43 -10.06
CA GLU A 120 20.55 -16.43 -9.13
C GLU A 120 19.98 -17.84 -8.87
N THR A 121 20.07 -18.72 -9.84
CA THR A 121 19.64 -20.13 -9.73
C THR A 121 20.38 -20.92 -8.67
N GLU A 122 21.56 -20.47 -8.23
CA GLU A 122 22.30 -21.07 -7.11
C GLU A 122 21.84 -20.55 -5.75
N LEU A 123 21.02 -19.48 -5.74
CA LEU A 123 20.47 -18.84 -4.55
C LEU A 123 18.93 -18.88 -4.53
N PRO A 124 18.30 -20.06 -4.66
CA PRO A 124 16.84 -20.12 -4.71
C PRO A 124 16.20 -19.75 -3.37
N PHE A 125 14.98 -19.20 -3.44
CA PHE A 125 14.13 -19.14 -2.27
C PHE A 125 13.56 -20.52 -1.95
N VAL A 126 13.29 -20.80 -0.67
CA VAL A 126 12.65 -22.05 -0.25
C VAL A 126 11.29 -22.23 -0.95
N GLY A 127 10.50 -21.17 -1.09
CA GLY A 127 9.20 -21.20 -1.75
C GLY A 127 9.23 -21.56 -3.24
N GLU A 128 10.38 -21.40 -3.92
CA GLU A 128 10.56 -21.83 -5.31
C GLU A 128 10.80 -23.35 -5.43
N LEU A 129 11.13 -24.00 -4.30
CA LEU A 129 11.50 -25.42 -4.26
C LEU A 129 10.48 -26.29 -3.51
N VAL A 130 9.51 -25.70 -2.82
CA VAL A 130 8.55 -26.41 -1.99
C VAL A 130 7.14 -26.08 -2.47
N GLN A 131 6.31 -27.09 -2.69
CA GLN A 131 4.91 -26.97 -3.04
C GLN A 131 4.05 -27.93 -2.23
N VAL A 132 2.76 -27.68 -2.12
CA VAL A 132 1.81 -28.64 -1.55
C VAL A 132 1.49 -29.68 -2.61
N GLY A 133 1.50 -30.96 -2.22
CA GLY A 133 1.13 -32.07 -3.12
C GLY A 133 -0.27 -31.87 -3.70
N ALA A 134 -0.45 -32.26 -4.95
CA ALA A 134 -1.70 -32.03 -5.69
C ALA A 134 -2.93 -32.62 -4.99
N GLU A 135 -2.78 -33.77 -4.32
CA GLU A 135 -3.82 -34.43 -3.53
C GLU A 135 -4.13 -33.73 -2.19
N HIS A 136 -3.37 -32.71 -1.84
CA HIS A 136 -3.46 -32.00 -0.56
C HIS A 136 -3.70 -30.50 -0.72
N HIS A 137 -4.22 -30.08 -1.89
CA HIS A 137 -4.41 -28.66 -2.24
C HIS A 137 -5.21 -27.87 -1.18
N ASP A 138 -6.15 -28.53 -0.49
CA ASP A 138 -6.94 -27.91 0.60
C ASP A 138 -6.08 -27.44 1.79
N TRP A 139 -4.84 -27.96 1.92
CA TRP A 139 -3.88 -27.55 2.95
C TRP A 139 -2.95 -26.44 2.50
N ARG A 140 -3.16 -25.90 1.31
CA ARG A 140 -2.29 -24.86 0.76
C ARG A 140 -2.24 -23.63 1.68
N GLY A 141 -3.40 -23.10 2.07
CA GLY A 141 -3.48 -21.94 2.94
C GLY A 141 -2.80 -22.14 4.31
N ALA A 142 -3.00 -23.32 4.93
CA ALA A 142 -2.34 -23.69 6.18
C ALA A 142 -0.82 -23.79 6.01
N SER A 143 -0.37 -24.41 4.92
CA SER A 143 1.06 -24.58 4.61
C SER A 143 1.76 -23.23 4.39
N GLU A 144 1.15 -22.32 3.66
CA GLU A 144 1.70 -20.99 3.39
C GLU A 144 1.79 -20.15 4.68
N ARG A 145 0.81 -20.23 5.57
CA ARG A 145 0.88 -19.57 6.88
C ARG A 145 2.01 -20.10 7.75
N VAL A 146 2.12 -21.41 7.86
CA VAL A 146 3.18 -22.05 8.68
C VAL A 146 4.57 -21.77 8.12
N LEU A 147 4.73 -21.84 6.80
CA LEU A 147 6.03 -21.72 6.14
C LEU A 147 6.41 -20.30 5.76
N ARG A 148 5.51 -19.32 5.82
CA ARG A 148 5.68 -17.97 5.29
C ARG A 148 7.07 -17.37 5.48
N GLY A 149 7.57 -17.30 6.70
CA GLY A 149 8.90 -16.73 6.98
C GLY A 149 10.05 -17.61 6.47
N PHE A 150 9.82 -18.91 6.34
CA PHE A 150 10.80 -19.84 5.79
C PHE A 150 10.78 -19.87 4.26
N ALA A 151 9.61 -19.80 3.67
CA ALA A 151 9.44 -19.77 2.21
C ALA A 151 10.16 -18.59 1.56
N LEU A 152 10.19 -17.44 2.24
CA LEU A 152 10.89 -16.23 1.79
C LEU A 152 12.39 -16.20 2.13
N SER A 153 12.95 -17.33 2.54
CA SER A 153 14.38 -17.41 2.87
C SER A 153 15.20 -17.90 1.68
N VAL A 154 16.36 -17.30 1.47
CA VAL A 154 17.31 -17.68 0.42
C VAL A 154 18.19 -18.84 0.88
N LEU A 155 18.37 -19.83 0.04
CA LEU A 155 19.31 -20.93 0.29
C LEU A 155 20.68 -20.59 -0.30
N VAL A 156 21.70 -20.59 0.55
CA VAL A 156 23.08 -20.28 0.16
C VAL A 156 23.93 -21.54 0.34
N PRO A 157 24.48 -22.11 -0.74
CA PRO A 157 25.42 -23.22 -0.63
C PRO A 157 26.60 -22.89 0.29
N ALA A 158 27.08 -23.87 1.04
CA ALA A 158 28.14 -23.65 2.04
C ALA A 158 29.40 -22.97 1.45
N GLN A 159 29.73 -23.24 0.18
CA GLN A 159 30.87 -22.67 -0.54
C GLN A 159 30.74 -21.14 -0.75
N HIS A 160 29.52 -20.60 -0.84
CA HIS A 160 29.26 -19.18 -1.05
C HIS A 160 28.86 -18.43 0.20
N TYR A 161 28.72 -19.16 1.33
CA TYR A 161 28.14 -18.60 2.56
C TYR A 161 28.95 -17.43 3.14
N GLU A 162 30.29 -17.54 3.19
CA GLU A 162 31.14 -16.48 3.74
C GLU A 162 31.09 -15.21 2.90
N ALA A 163 31.11 -15.36 1.56
CA ALA A 163 30.97 -14.24 0.64
C ALA A 163 29.59 -13.56 0.78
N ALA A 164 28.52 -14.37 0.86
CA ALA A 164 27.16 -13.87 1.06
C ALA A 164 27.02 -13.13 2.41
N ALA A 165 27.53 -13.70 3.49
CA ALA A 165 27.47 -13.07 4.81
C ALA A 165 28.22 -11.75 4.86
N SER A 166 29.41 -11.69 4.26
CA SER A 166 30.21 -10.46 4.14
C SER A 166 29.50 -9.39 3.31
N TRP A 167 28.91 -9.80 2.17
CA TRP A 167 28.17 -8.91 1.29
C TRP A 167 26.93 -8.30 1.99
N VAL A 168 26.16 -9.11 2.71
CA VAL A 168 24.96 -8.68 3.46
C VAL A 168 25.36 -7.73 4.59
N ASN A 169 26.41 -8.06 5.36
CA ASN A 169 26.85 -7.23 6.48
C ASN A 169 27.35 -5.84 6.04
N ALA A 170 27.90 -5.73 4.84
CA ALA A 170 28.46 -4.46 4.32
C ALA A 170 27.40 -3.52 3.72
N ARG A 171 26.12 -3.89 3.67
CA ARG A 171 25.07 -3.13 2.93
C ARG A 171 23.81 -2.90 3.74
N HIS A 172 23.17 -1.75 3.47
CA HIS A 172 21.81 -1.49 3.92
C HIS A 172 20.82 -2.03 2.86
N LEU A 173 20.06 -3.07 3.22
CA LEU A 173 19.19 -3.76 2.27
C LEU A 173 17.82 -3.11 2.08
N GLY A 174 17.46 -2.11 2.90
CA GLY A 174 16.13 -1.49 2.88
C GLY A 174 14.97 -2.42 3.29
N GLY A 175 15.28 -3.62 3.78
CA GLY A 175 14.32 -4.64 4.18
C GLY A 175 14.94 -5.79 4.94
N ARG A 176 14.16 -6.86 5.14
CA ARG A 176 14.61 -8.05 5.85
C ARG A 176 15.02 -9.15 4.87
N LEU A 177 16.24 -9.66 4.97
CA LEU A 177 16.71 -10.86 4.30
C LEU A 177 16.97 -11.96 5.32
N VAL A 178 16.42 -13.14 5.09
CA VAL A 178 16.76 -14.37 5.83
C VAL A 178 17.43 -15.31 4.84
N TYR A 179 18.56 -15.86 5.21
CA TYR A 179 19.25 -16.85 4.38
C TYR A 179 19.80 -17.99 5.23
N TYR A 180 19.85 -19.18 4.63
CA TYR A 180 20.31 -20.39 5.28
C TYR A 180 21.54 -20.93 4.57
N ARG A 181 22.57 -21.28 5.36
CA ARG A 181 23.71 -22.07 4.86
C ARG A 181 23.26 -23.50 4.62
N VAL A 182 23.37 -23.96 3.39
CA VAL A 182 23.09 -25.35 3.02
C VAL A 182 24.43 -26.10 2.92
N PRO A 183 24.66 -27.14 3.75
CA PRO A 183 25.90 -27.89 3.71
C PRO A 183 26.01 -28.71 2.42
N ALA A 184 27.22 -28.83 1.87
CA ALA A 184 27.49 -29.59 0.64
C ALA A 184 27.17 -31.09 0.78
N ARG A 185 27.29 -31.62 2.00
CA ARG A 185 26.89 -33.00 2.35
C ARG A 185 25.92 -32.91 3.53
N PHE A 186 24.76 -33.49 3.36
CA PHE A 186 23.76 -33.59 4.39
C PHE A 186 23.37 -35.05 4.59
N VAL A 187 23.59 -35.55 5.80
CA VAL A 187 23.14 -36.89 6.20
C VAL A 187 21.68 -36.77 6.59
N ARG A 188 20.83 -37.52 5.90
CA ARG A 188 19.41 -37.53 6.14
C ARG A 188 19.12 -38.13 7.53
N ASP A 189 18.34 -37.42 8.32
CA ASP A 189 17.73 -37.95 9.52
C ASP A 189 16.34 -38.50 9.15
N ASP A 190 16.21 -39.80 9.11
CA ASP A 190 14.97 -40.51 8.77
C ASP A 190 14.22 -40.96 10.04
N ALA A 191 14.55 -40.41 11.21
CA ALA A 191 13.85 -40.75 12.45
C ALA A 191 12.34 -40.50 12.34
N PRO A 192 11.50 -41.47 12.70
CA PRO A 192 10.06 -41.28 12.64
C PRO A 192 9.64 -40.18 13.62
N LEU A 193 8.78 -39.27 13.17
CA LEU A 193 8.14 -38.29 14.05
C LEU A 193 7.04 -39.00 14.83
N ALA A 194 7.05 -38.85 16.16
CA ALA A 194 5.96 -39.36 17.00
C ALA A 194 4.73 -38.45 16.80
N GLY A 195 3.57 -39.01 16.39
CA GLY A 195 2.33 -38.27 16.56
C GLY A 195 1.43 -38.09 15.36
N GLY A 196 1.49 -38.91 14.32
CA GLY A 196 0.54 -38.87 13.21
C GLY A 196 1.01 -38.08 11.98
N ARG A 197 0.09 -37.73 11.07
CA ARG A 197 0.36 -36.98 9.83
C ARG A 197 0.79 -35.57 10.15
N VAL A 198 1.96 -35.18 9.70
CA VAL A 198 2.48 -33.82 9.87
C VAL A 198 2.42 -33.03 8.56
N LEU A 199 2.41 -31.70 8.67
CA LEU A 199 2.31 -30.83 7.52
C LEU A 199 3.43 -31.08 6.49
N ALA A 200 4.63 -31.45 6.94
CA ALA A 200 5.75 -31.82 6.06
C ALA A 200 5.45 -33.01 5.14
N ASP A 201 4.53 -33.90 5.53
CA ASP A 201 4.13 -35.08 4.72
C ASP A 201 3.24 -34.69 3.53
N LEU A 202 2.67 -33.46 3.56
CA LEU A 202 1.83 -32.90 2.51
C LEU A 202 2.62 -32.09 1.47
N LEU A 203 3.92 -31.89 1.75
CA LEU A 203 4.79 -31.02 0.96
C LEU A 203 5.71 -31.84 0.04
N GLU A 204 5.77 -31.39 -1.19
CA GLU A 204 6.73 -31.89 -2.18
C GLU A 204 7.91 -30.93 -2.25
N VAL A 205 9.11 -31.48 -2.34
CA VAL A 205 10.34 -30.72 -2.55
C VAL A 205 10.89 -31.05 -3.93
N ARG A 206 11.09 -30.02 -4.75
CA ARG A 206 11.65 -30.15 -6.10
C ARG A 206 12.99 -30.90 -6.05
N PRO A 207 13.23 -31.85 -6.95
CA PRO A 207 14.53 -32.53 -7.06
C PRO A 207 15.67 -31.55 -7.30
N GLY A 208 16.79 -31.75 -6.60
CA GLY A 208 17.94 -30.88 -6.74
C GLY A 208 18.91 -30.93 -5.56
N PRO A 209 19.97 -30.11 -5.56
CA PRO A 209 21.03 -30.13 -4.57
C PRO A 209 20.57 -29.81 -3.14
N HIS A 210 19.46 -29.08 -3.01
CA HIS A 210 18.91 -28.66 -1.71
C HIS A 210 17.85 -29.62 -1.13
N GLN A 211 17.40 -30.62 -1.91
CA GLN A 211 16.23 -31.45 -1.59
C GLN A 211 16.36 -32.16 -0.24
N SER A 212 17.47 -32.86 0.00
CA SER A 212 17.64 -33.65 1.23
C SER A 212 17.67 -32.77 2.47
N TRP A 213 18.36 -31.65 2.39
CA TRP A 213 18.42 -30.68 3.49
C TRP A 213 17.04 -30.03 3.74
N LEU A 214 16.34 -29.62 2.69
CA LEU A 214 15.00 -29.02 2.80
C LEU A 214 14.01 -29.99 3.41
N ARG A 215 13.96 -31.25 2.95
CA ARG A 215 13.09 -32.27 3.54
C ARG A 215 13.33 -32.44 5.03
N SER A 216 14.56 -32.47 5.46
CA SER A 216 14.90 -32.53 6.87
C SER A 216 14.47 -31.28 7.64
N GLN A 217 14.71 -30.08 7.11
CA GLN A 217 14.27 -28.83 7.75
C GLN A 217 12.75 -28.77 7.88
N LEU A 218 12.01 -29.13 6.82
CA LEU A 218 10.55 -29.20 6.87
C LEU A 218 10.07 -30.17 7.92
N ARG A 219 10.57 -31.40 7.89
CA ARG A 219 10.11 -32.48 8.76
C ARG A 219 10.40 -32.24 10.23
N HIS A 220 11.57 -31.75 10.58
CA HIS A 220 12.02 -31.69 11.99
C HIS A 220 11.88 -30.31 12.63
N ARG A 221 11.70 -29.23 11.82
CA ARG A 221 11.78 -27.86 12.37
C ARG A 221 10.69 -26.90 11.88
N ARG A 222 10.28 -27.00 10.61
CA ARG A 222 9.48 -25.96 9.99
C ARG A 222 8.04 -26.33 9.72
N ALA A 223 7.79 -27.59 9.39
CA ALA A 223 6.47 -28.12 9.06
C ALA A 223 6.13 -29.40 9.86
N ASN A 224 6.70 -29.56 11.04
CA ASN A 224 6.43 -30.69 11.94
C ASN A 224 5.13 -30.49 12.76
N HIS A 225 4.21 -29.68 12.26
CA HIS A 225 2.90 -29.48 12.87
C HIS A 225 2.00 -30.68 12.55
N VAL A 226 1.36 -31.23 13.56
CA VAL A 226 0.35 -32.28 13.39
C VAL A 226 -0.87 -31.66 12.67
N CYS A 227 -1.27 -32.28 11.56
CA CYS A 227 -2.46 -31.90 10.85
C CYS A 227 -3.70 -32.43 11.57
N VAL A 228 -4.63 -31.56 11.90
CA VAL A 228 -5.88 -31.89 12.60
C VAL A 228 -7.10 -31.35 11.85
N ASP A 229 -8.20 -32.09 11.89
CA ASP A 229 -9.39 -31.77 11.12
C ASP A 229 -10.38 -30.88 11.89
N SER A 230 -10.16 -30.68 13.19
CA SER A 230 -11.07 -29.89 14.02
C SER A 230 -10.35 -29.06 15.09
N ILE A 231 -11.02 -28.02 15.57
CA ILE A 231 -10.57 -27.22 16.70
C ILE A 231 -10.50 -28.06 18.00
N ALA A 232 -11.43 -29.02 18.16
CA ALA A 232 -11.42 -29.92 19.32
C ALA A 232 -10.14 -30.76 19.36
N GLU A 233 -9.71 -31.28 18.23
CA GLU A 233 -8.44 -32.00 18.10
C GLU A 233 -7.25 -31.09 18.30
N LEU A 234 -7.27 -29.86 17.73
CA LEU A 234 -6.20 -28.86 17.92
C LEU A 234 -5.96 -28.60 19.42
N LEU A 235 -7.04 -28.45 20.19
CA LEU A 235 -6.96 -28.17 21.63
C LEU A 235 -6.41 -29.36 22.47
N GLN A 236 -6.53 -30.58 21.97
CA GLN A 236 -6.00 -31.78 22.61
C GLN A 236 -4.50 -31.98 22.33
N GLN A 237 -3.97 -31.38 21.25
CA GLN A 237 -2.54 -31.54 20.93
C GLN A 237 -1.67 -30.83 21.95
N ARG A 238 -0.60 -31.49 22.38
CA ARG A 238 0.44 -30.92 23.26
C ARG A 238 1.63 -30.36 22.47
N ALA A 239 1.78 -30.80 21.24
CA ALA A 239 2.84 -30.38 20.31
C ALA A 239 2.36 -29.33 19.34
N LEU A 240 3.20 -29.02 18.33
CA LEU A 240 2.83 -28.17 17.20
C LEU A 240 1.69 -28.81 16.42
N ALA A 241 0.63 -28.07 16.16
CA ALA A 241 -0.50 -28.55 15.37
C ALA A 241 -1.08 -27.41 14.50
N VAL A 242 -1.77 -27.80 13.44
CA VAL A 242 -2.41 -26.87 12.51
C VAL A 242 -3.70 -27.45 11.96
N THR A 243 -4.74 -26.64 11.87
CA THR A 243 -5.98 -26.99 11.16
C THR A 243 -5.87 -26.65 9.68
N GLN A 244 -6.72 -27.25 8.85
CA GLN A 244 -6.84 -26.92 7.43
C GLN A 244 -7.16 -25.43 7.20
N ASP A 245 -8.00 -24.81 8.05
CA ASP A 245 -8.31 -23.38 8.03
C ASP A 245 -7.13 -22.49 8.50
N GLY A 246 -5.97 -23.06 8.80
CA GLY A 246 -4.74 -22.36 9.14
C GLY A 246 -4.66 -21.80 10.55
N GLN A 247 -5.44 -22.33 11.50
CA GLN A 247 -5.19 -22.04 12.91
C GLN A 247 -4.02 -22.90 13.39
N VAL A 248 -2.97 -22.24 13.86
CA VAL A 248 -1.72 -22.87 14.33
C VAL A 248 -1.68 -22.86 15.84
N ARG A 249 -1.25 -23.97 16.42
CA ARG A 249 -0.92 -24.11 17.86
C ARG A 249 0.55 -24.40 18.02
N ASN A 250 1.19 -23.69 18.96
CA ASN A 250 2.55 -23.93 19.40
C ASN A 250 2.59 -23.86 20.94
N GLY A 251 2.40 -25.00 21.61
CA GLY A 251 2.21 -25.06 23.07
C GLY A 251 0.95 -24.26 23.46
N ASP A 252 1.15 -23.22 24.29
CA ASP A 252 0.08 -22.36 24.77
C ASP A 252 -0.22 -21.19 23.80
N ARG A 253 0.60 -21.01 22.74
CA ARG A 253 0.39 -19.98 21.72
C ARG A 253 -0.53 -20.49 20.62
N HIS A 254 -1.61 -19.76 20.38
CA HIS A 254 -2.51 -19.95 19.26
C HIS A 254 -2.43 -18.76 18.32
N GLU A 255 -2.43 -19.03 17.02
CA GLU A 255 -2.35 -18.00 15.99
C GLU A 255 -3.24 -18.34 14.80
N LYS A 256 -3.96 -17.34 14.29
CA LYS A 256 -4.62 -17.37 12.99
C LYS A 256 -4.34 -16.06 12.28
N ASP A 257 -3.73 -16.10 11.10
CA ASP A 257 -3.41 -14.90 10.30
C ASP A 257 -4.18 -14.96 8.98
N ASP A 258 -5.26 -14.20 8.90
CA ASP A 258 -6.13 -14.12 7.73
C ASP A 258 -5.83 -12.90 6.82
N ARG A 259 -4.74 -12.16 7.09
CA ARG A 259 -4.35 -10.99 6.27
C ARG A 259 -3.93 -11.35 4.85
N PHE A 260 -3.67 -12.61 4.60
CA PHE A 260 -3.24 -13.16 3.33
C PHE A 260 -4.10 -14.37 3.00
N ALA A 261 -5.39 -14.10 2.80
CA ALA A 261 -6.27 -15.08 2.17
C ALA A 261 -5.80 -15.26 0.73
N ILE A 262 -5.61 -16.50 0.36
CA ILE A 262 -5.22 -16.92 -0.98
C ILE A 262 -6.48 -17.31 -1.73
#